data_680e23bae2b8ea2dac2f291652a67636
#
_entry.id   680e23bae2b8ea2dac2f291652a67636
#
_cell.length_a   1.000
_cell.length_b   1.000
_cell.length_c   1.000
_cell.angle_alpha   90.00
_cell.angle_beta   90.00
_cell.angle_gamma   90.00
#
_symmetry.space_group_name_H-M   'P 1'
#
loop_
_entity.id
_entity.type
_entity.pdbx_description
1 polymer ?
#
loop_
_entity_poly.entity_id
_entity_poly.type
_entity_poly.pdbx_seq_one_letter_code
_entity_poly.pdbx_strand_id
1 'polypeptide(L)'
;MEHLHTFEEFLNESNKSVEMADAKIDKLPAGKLFDDAKNIEKVFKKSKYSWNDVIVTYEQYEEQHHIKIINISDIHITQPNIQANKVKAMLPDIDKTPRINVVQFTDGEMAIYDGHHRLIANWALGNTKIKVNLVKI
;
A
#
# COMPACT_ATOMS: atom_id res chain seq x y z
N MET A 1 0.87 21.63 21.48
CA MET A 1 2.18 21.30 21.95
C MET A 1 2.51 19.84 21.74
N GLU A 2 3.63 19.62 21.24
CA GLU A 2 4.12 18.30 20.95
C GLU A 2 4.56 17.57 22.20
N HIS A 3 4.23 16.32 22.29
CA HIS A 3 4.86 15.45 23.25
C HIS A 3 6.14 14.92 22.66
N LEU A 4 7.22 15.18 23.33
CA LEU A 4 8.48 14.58 22.97
C LEU A 4 8.53 13.21 23.60
N HIS A 5 8.42 12.19 22.78
CA HIS A 5 8.59 10.83 23.24
C HIS A 5 10.03 10.64 23.69
N THR A 6 10.23 9.85 24.74
CA THR A 6 11.57 9.38 25.07
C THR A 6 12.03 8.44 23.96
N PHE A 7 13.33 8.27 23.86
CA PHE A 7 13.90 7.32 22.91
C PHE A 7 13.35 5.90 23.13
N GLU A 8 13.17 5.50 24.37
CA GLU A 8 12.60 4.20 24.71
C GLU A 8 11.16 4.07 24.28
N GLU A 9 10.33 5.10 24.48
CA GLU A 9 8.95 5.11 24.05
C GLU A 9 8.86 4.98 22.54
N PHE A 10 9.70 5.69 21.82
CA PHE A 10 9.76 5.63 20.37
C PHE A 10 10.11 4.22 19.88
N LEU A 11 11.12 3.59 20.46
CA LEU A 11 11.52 2.23 20.12
C LEU A 11 10.42 1.22 20.42
N ASN A 12 9.74 1.37 21.57
CA ASN A 12 8.65 0.47 21.94
C ASN A 12 7.46 0.58 20.98
N GLU A 13 7.10 1.78 20.58
CA GLU A 13 6.02 1.98 19.60
C GLU A 13 6.37 1.36 18.25
N SER A 14 7.59 1.56 17.76
CA SER A 14 8.06 0.98 16.52
C SER A 14 8.03 -0.54 16.58
N ASN A 15 8.51 -1.13 17.67
CA ASN A 15 8.52 -2.57 17.85
C ASN A 15 7.12 -3.16 17.89
N LYS A 16 6.19 -2.51 18.60
CA LYS A 16 4.80 -2.96 18.64
C LYS A 16 4.15 -2.92 17.27
N SER A 17 4.40 -1.86 16.49
CA SER A 17 3.86 -1.74 15.14
C SER A 17 4.37 -2.85 14.23
N VAL A 18 5.66 -3.17 14.31
CA VAL A 18 6.25 -4.26 13.53
C VAL A 18 5.69 -5.62 13.96
N GLU A 19 5.53 -5.86 15.25
CA GLU A 19 4.94 -7.10 15.76
C GLU A 19 3.49 -7.27 15.28
N MET A 20 2.68 -6.22 15.34
CA MET A 20 1.30 -6.25 14.85
C MET A 20 1.25 -6.50 13.34
N ALA A 21 2.15 -5.87 12.60
CA ALA A 21 2.23 -6.04 11.16
C ALA A 21 2.61 -7.48 10.79
N ASP A 22 3.58 -8.06 11.50
CA ASP A 22 3.96 -9.45 11.32
C ASP A 22 2.78 -10.40 11.59
N ALA A 23 2.00 -10.12 12.63
CA ALA A 23 0.82 -10.93 12.96
C ALA A 23 -0.22 -10.87 11.84
N LYS A 24 -0.40 -9.72 11.17
CA LYS A 24 -1.29 -9.60 10.03
C LYS A 24 -0.76 -10.32 8.80
N ILE A 25 0.53 -10.19 8.53
CA ILE A 25 1.18 -10.84 7.38
C ILE A 25 1.22 -12.35 7.56
N ASP A 26 1.40 -12.85 8.78
CA ASP A 26 1.43 -14.26 9.05
C ASP A 26 0.08 -14.96 8.84
N LYS A 27 -1.00 -14.20 8.79
CA LYS A 27 -2.32 -14.74 8.42
C LYS A 27 -2.45 -14.99 6.92
N LEU A 28 -1.55 -14.41 6.12
CA LEU A 28 -1.42 -14.69 4.71
C LEU A 28 -0.38 -15.83 4.55
N PRO A 29 -0.20 -16.38 3.37
CA PRO A 29 0.84 -17.38 3.14
C PRO A 29 2.22 -16.83 3.48
N ALA A 30 2.64 -16.98 4.73
CA ALA A 30 3.85 -16.37 5.26
C ALA A 30 5.10 -16.88 4.56
N GLY A 31 6.03 -15.98 4.25
CA GLY A 31 7.31 -16.30 3.66
C GLY A 31 7.25 -16.77 2.21
N LYS A 32 6.09 -16.74 1.59
CA LYS A 32 5.86 -17.17 0.22
C LYS A 32 5.38 -16.01 -0.66
N LEU A 33 5.49 -16.19 -1.94
CA LEU A 33 4.81 -15.31 -2.87
C LEU A 33 3.30 -15.49 -2.69
N PHE A 34 2.58 -14.40 -2.79
CA PHE A 34 1.13 -14.48 -2.86
C PHE A 34 0.76 -14.79 -4.31
N ASP A 35 0.91 -16.07 -4.67
CA ASP A 35 0.62 -16.55 -6.02
C ASP A 35 -0.87 -16.71 -6.27
N ASP A 36 -1.63 -16.80 -5.18
CA ASP A 36 -3.08 -16.93 -5.27
C ASP A 36 -3.72 -15.54 -5.12
N ALA A 37 -4.30 -15.05 -6.19
CA ALA A 37 -5.03 -13.80 -6.21
C ALA A 37 -6.08 -13.71 -5.09
N LYS A 38 -6.68 -14.85 -4.70
CA LYS A 38 -7.69 -14.88 -3.65
C LYS A 38 -7.17 -14.44 -2.29
N ASN A 39 -5.91 -14.63 -2.00
CA ASN A 39 -5.33 -14.24 -0.71
C ASN A 39 -5.27 -12.73 -0.57
N ILE A 40 -4.88 -12.02 -1.63
CA ILE A 40 -4.84 -10.56 -1.63
C ILE A 40 -6.25 -10.00 -1.81
N GLU A 41 -7.05 -10.60 -2.65
CA GLU A 41 -8.42 -10.18 -2.92
C GLU A 41 -9.35 -10.32 -1.72
N LYS A 42 -8.99 -11.09 -0.72
CA LYS A 42 -9.70 -11.12 0.57
C LYS A 42 -9.57 -9.82 1.34
N VAL A 43 -8.52 -9.06 1.09
CA VAL A 43 -8.21 -7.82 1.79
C VAL A 43 -8.48 -6.62 0.90
N PHE A 44 -8.11 -6.72 -0.37
CA PHE A 44 -8.21 -5.62 -1.32
C PHE A 44 -9.05 -6.04 -2.52
N LYS A 45 -9.83 -5.11 -3.04
CA LYS A 45 -10.59 -5.32 -4.27
C LYS A 45 -9.66 -5.23 -5.46
N LYS A 46 -9.85 -6.12 -6.42
CA LYS A 46 -9.14 -6.06 -7.68
C LYS A 46 -9.79 -5.02 -8.59
N SER A 47 -8.97 -4.22 -9.26
CA SER A 47 -9.47 -3.25 -10.22
C SER A 47 -10.14 -3.94 -11.40
N LYS A 48 -11.26 -3.36 -11.87
CA LYS A 48 -11.89 -3.79 -13.11
C LYS A 48 -11.12 -3.33 -14.34
N TYR A 49 -10.23 -2.35 -14.18
CA TYR A 49 -9.38 -1.87 -15.26
C TYR A 49 -8.17 -2.78 -15.41
N SER A 50 -7.77 -3.06 -16.65
CA SER A 50 -6.61 -3.88 -16.91
C SER A 50 -5.33 -3.18 -16.46
N TRP A 51 -4.30 -3.95 -16.16
CA TRP A 51 -2.98 -3.41 -15.84
C TRP A 51 -2.48 -2.47 -16.96
N ASN A 52 -2.73 -2.87 -18.21
CA ASN A 52 -2.32 -2.06 -19.35
C ASN A 52 -3.04 -0.70 -19.37
N ASP A 53 -4.34 -0.67 -19.08
CA ASP A 53 -5.10 0.58 -19.01
C ASP A 53 -4.54 1.51 -17.93
N VAL A 54 -4.18 0.95 -16.78
CA VAL A 54 -3.61 1.73 -15.68
C VAL A 54 -2.25 2.31 -16.06
N ILE A 55 -1.37 1.51 -16.67
CA ILE A 55 -0.06 1.95 -17.14
C ILE A 55 -0.19 3.11 -18.13
N VAL A 56 -0.99 2.91 -19.16
CA VAL A 56 -1.16 3.91 -20.21
C VAL A 56 -1.70 5.22 -19.65
N THR A 57 -2.70 5.12 -18.79
CA THR A 57 -3.32 6.30 -18.19
C THR A 57 -2.33 7.03 -17.29
N TYR A 58 -1.64 6.31 -16.42
CA TYR A 58 -0.69 6.96 -15.52
C TYR A 58 0.42 7.66 -16.29
N GLU A 59 1.03 7.00 -17.25
CA GLU A 59 2.13 7.56 -18.04
C GLU A 59 1.68 8.78 -18.86
N GLN A 60 0.45 8.78 -19.34
CA GLN A 60 -0.10 9.90 -20.11
C GLN A 60 -0.29 11.15 -19.24
N TYR A 61 -0.70 10.98 -17.98
CA TYR A 61 -1.07 12.09 -17.11
C TYR A 61 -0.11 12.28 -15.92
N GLU A 62 1.03 11.63 -15.94
CA GLU A 62 1.98 11.62 -14.81
C GLU A 62 2.37 13.03 -14.35
N GLU A 63 2.58 13.95 -15.28
CA GLU A 63 2.96 15.32 -14.95
C GLU A 63 1.88 16.09 -14.20
N GLN A 64 0.65 15.60 -14.24
CA GLN A 64 -0.50 16.22 -13.60
C GLN A 64 -0.85 15.56 -12.27
N HIS A 65 0.03 14.73 -11.73
CA HIS A 65 -0.27 14.07 -10.47
C HIS A 65 -0.38 15.06 -9.31
N HIS A 66 -1.22 14.72 -8.35
CA HIS A 66 -1.39 15.44 -7.11
C HIS A 66 -1.09 14.53 -5.93
N ILE A 67 -0.55 15.12 -4.87
CA ILE A 67 -0.34 14.37 -3.62
C ILE A 67 -1.65 14.40 -2.86
N LYS A 68 -2.21 13.23 -2.57
CA LYS A 68 -3.48 13.08 -1.85
C LYS A 68 -3.33 12.05 -0.73
N ILE A 69 -4.11 12.25 0.32
CA ILE A 69 -4.28 11.24 1.37
C ILE A 69 -5.60 10.55 1.09
N ILE A 70 -5.57 9.24 0.89
CA ILE A 70 -6.76 8.45 0.56
C ILE A 70 -6.87 7.24 1.48
N ASN A 71 -8.08 6.72 1.60
CA ASN A 71 -8.30 5.51 2.39
C ASN A 71 -7.71 4.32 1.66
N ILE A 72 -6.96 3.50 2.40
CA ILE A 72 -6.36 2.29 1.83
C ILE A 72 -7.42 1.37 1.24
N SER A 73 -8.58 1.28 1.89
CA SER A 73 -9.68 0.44 1.42
C SER A 73 -10.28 0.86 0.08
N ASP A 74 -10.04 2.10 -0.35
CA ASP A 74 -10.54 2.60 -1.63
C ASP A 74 -9.61 2.31 -2.80
N ILE A 75 -8.41 1.80 -2.53
CA ILE A 75 -7.42 1.52 -3.57
C ILE A 75 -7.59 0.09 -4.05
N HIS A 76 -7.83 -0.08 -5.34
CA HIS A 76 -7.96 -1.39 -5.96
C HIS A 76 -6.61 -1.87 -6.47
N ILE A 77 -6.35 -3.16 -6.28
CA ILE A 77 -5.10 -3.78 -6.73
C ILE A 77 -5.17 -4.13 -8.21
N THR A 78 -4.02 -4.10 -8.86
CA THR A 78 -3.90 -4.44 -10.28
C THR A 78 -3.03 -5.67 -10.50
N GLN A 79 -2.39 -6.17 -9.45
CA GLN A 79 -1.66 -7.44 -9.51
C GLN A 79 -2.02 -8.27 -8.27
N PRO A 80 -2.21 -9.58 -8.44
CA PRO A 80 -2.59 -10.45 -7.34
C PRO A 80 -1.42 -10.88 -6.46
N ASN A 81 -0.20 -10.77 -6.95
CA ASN A 81 0.97 -11.38 -6.33
C ASN A 81 1.86 -10.36 -5.65
N ILE A 82 2.22 -10.62 -4.41
CA ILE A 82 3.24 -9.88 -3.69
C ILE A 82 4.16 -10.86 -2.98
N GLN A 83 5.36 -10.39 -2.65
CA GLN A 83 6.31 -11.18 -1.89
C GLN A 83 6.24 -10.75 -0.42
N ALA A 84 5.84 -11.65 0.46
CA ALA A 84 5.72 -11.36 1.88
C ALA A 84 7.04 -10.86 2.48
N ASN A 85 8.16 -11.42 2.03
CA ASN A 85 9.48 -10.98 2.50
C ASN A 85 9.79 -9.53 2.15
N LYS A 86 9.38 -9.07 0.98
CA LYS A 86 9.54 -7.68 0.58
C LYS A 86 8.69 -6.75 1.44
N VAL A 87 7.47 -7.16 1.74
CA VAL A 87 6.60 -6.41 2.63
C VAL A 87 7.24 -6.30 4.02
N LYS A 88 7.66 -7.41 4.58
CA LYS A 88 8.30 -7.42 5.90
C LYS A 88 9.55 -6.54 5.95
N ALA A 89 10.36 -6.56 4.91
CA ALA A 89 11.57 -5.75 4.84
C ALA A 89 11.28 -4.24 4.83
N MET A 90 10.10 -3.84 4.36
CA MET A 90 9.72 -2.43 4.31
C MET A 90 9.20 -1.90 5.66
N LEU A 91 8.71 -2.77 6.53
CA LEU A 91 7.99 -2.36 7.73
C LEU A 91 8.78 -1.40 8.63
N PRO A 92 10.07 -1.66 8.94
CA PRO A 92 10.82 -0.77 9.83
C PRO A 92 11.03 0.63 9.28
N ASP A 93 11.07 0.78 7.97
CA ASP A 93 11.39 2.02 7.28
C ASP A 93 10.29 2.48 6.34
N ILE A 94 9.03 2.15 6.66
CA ILE A 94 7.91 2.42 5.76
C ILE A 94 7.80 3.91 5.39
N ASP A 95 8.09 4.80 6.33
CA ASP A 95 8.02 6.24 6.12
C ASP A 95 9.08 6.76 5.14
N LYS A 96 10.12 5.97 4.91
CA LYS A 96 11.19 6.31 3.97
C LYS A 96 10.95 5.77 2.57
N THR A 97 9.90 4.97 2.39
CA THR A 97 9.57 4.45 1.05
C THR A 97 8.91 5.55 0.22
N PRO A 98 9.08 5.52 -1.11
CA PRO A 98 8.39 6.46 -1.99
C PRO A 98 6.88 6.32 -1.87
N ARG A 99 6.15 7.38 -2.20
CA ARG A 99 4.69 7.30 -2.28
C ARG A 99 4.27 6.31 -3.36
N ILE A 100 3.15 5.65 -3.15
CA ILE A 100 2.56 4.82 -4.19
C ILE A 100 1.90 5.70 -5.26
N ASN A 101 1.79 5.16 -6.45
CA ASN A 101 1.21 5.87 -7.58
C ASN A 101 -0.15 5.23 -7.91
N VAL A 102 -1.18 6.07 -8.00
CA VAL A 102 -2.57 5.64 -8.16
C VAL A 102 -3.22 6.43 -9.27
N VAL A 103 -4.07 5.76 -10.04
CA VAL A 103 -4.90 6.38 -11.07
C VAL A 103 -6.35 6.38 -10.59
N GLN A 104 -7.02 7.52 -10.68
CA GLN A 104 -8.46 7.62 -10.48
C GLN A 104 -9.13 7.81 -11.83
N PHE A 105 -9.96 6.84 -12.20
CA PHE A 105 -10.72 6.87 -13.44
C PHE A 105 -11.98 7.73 -13.32
N THR A 106 -12.61 7.99 -14.44
CA THR A 106 -13.78 8.88 -14.52
C THR A 106 -14.98 8.40 -13.70
N ASP A 107 -15.08 7.10 -13.45
CA ASP A 107 -16.12 6.51 -12.60
C ASP A 107 -15.78 6.59 -11.10
N GLY A 108 -14.63 7.14 -10.76
CA GLY A 108 -14.17 7.28 -9.38
C GLY A 108 -13.32 6.13 -8.87
N GLU A 109 -13.22 5.02 -9.61
CA GLU A 109 -12.39 3.89 -9.18
C GLU A 109 -10.92 4.27 -9.15
N MET A 110 -10.23 3.92 -8.08
CA MET A 110 -8.80 4.14 -7.91
C MET A 110 -8.05 2.83 -8.04
N ALA A 111 -7.10 2.78 -8.97
CA ALA A 111 -6.29 1.59 -9.24
C ALA A 111 -4.81 1.91 -9.05
N ILE A 112 -4.09 1.00 -8.41
CA ILE A 112 -2.67 1.19 -8.15
C ILE A 112 -1.85 0.96 -9.42
N TYR A 113 -0.98 1.93 -9.75
CA TYR A 113 -0.01 1.80 -10.82
C TYR A 113 1.29 1.17 -10.32
N ASP A 114 1.79 1.65 -9.18
CA ASP A 114 3.07 1.19 -8.63
C ASP A 114 3.03 1.29 -7.11
N GLY A 115 3.53 0.25 -6.45
CA GLY A 115 3.69 0.24 -5.01
C GLY A 115 2.79 -0.75 -4.27
N HIS A 116 2.43 -1.87 -4.87
CA HIS A 116 1.60 -2.89 -4.19
C HIS A 116 2.20 -3.33 -2.86
N HIS A 117 3.52 -3.58 -2.81
CA HIS A 117 4.17 -3.99 -1.57
C HIS A 117 4.08 -2.91 -0.48
N ARG A 118 4.22 -1.65 -0.89
CA ARG A 118 4.09 -0.50 0.03
C ARG A 118 2.66 -0.34 0.54
N LEU A 119 1.68 -0.58 -0.31
CA LEU A 119 0.27 -0.56 0.09
C LEU A 119 0.00 -1.63 1.15
N ILE A 120 0.44 -2.85 0.89
CA ILE A 120 0.26 -3.97 1.82
C ILE A 120 1.01 -3.71 3.13
N ALA A 121 2.21 -3.16 3.08
CA ALA A 121 2.98 -2.83 4.28
C ALA A 121 2.25 -1.79 5.14
N ASN A 122 1.68 -0.75 4.54
CA ASN A 122 0.88 0.24 5.27
C ASN A 122 -0.36 -0.40 5.91
N TRP A 123 -1.05 -1.25 5.16
CA TRP A 123 -2.18 -2.00 5.71
C TRP A 123 -1.76 -2.88 6.89
N ALA A 124 -0.65 -3.57 6.76
CA ALA A 124 -0.15 -4.47 7.81
C ALA A 124 0.20 -3.71 9.09
N LEU A 125 0.68 -2.48 8.98
CA LEU A 125 0.95 -1.62 10.13
C LEU A 125 -0.31 -1.07 10.79
N GLY A 126 -1.48 -1.31 10.20
CA GLY A 126 -2.74 -0.81 10.74
C GLY A 126 -3.11 0.58 10.26
N ASN A 127 -2.37 1.13 9.30
CA ASN A 127 -2.73 2.41 8.70
C ASN A 127 -4.03 2.27 7.92
N THR A 128 -4.92 3.24 8.07
CA THR A 128 -6.18 3.27 7.33
C THR A 128 -6.13 4.23 6.15
N LYS A 129 -5.18 5.13 6.17
CA LYS A 129 -4.97 6.15 5.13
C LYS A 129 -3.54 6.12 4.66
N ILE A 130 -3.33 6.50 3.42
CA ILE A 130 -2.00 6.54 2.81
C ILE A 130 -1.89 7.75 1.89
N LYS A 131 -0.71 8.35 1.89
CA LYS A 131 -0.38 9.46 1.00
C LYS A 131 0.08 8.89 -0.33
N VAL A 132 -0.52 9.33 -1.41
CA VAL A 132 -0.27 8.80 -2.76
C VAL A 132 0.01 9.93 -3.75
N ASN A 133 0.65 9.57 -4.85
CA ASN A 133 0.68 10.39 -6.05
C ASN A 133 -0.55 9.98 -6.89
N LEU A 134 -1.52 10.87 -6.98
CA LEU A 134 -2.77 10.58 -7.65
C LEU A 134 -2.81 11.25 -9.02
N VAL A 135 -3.04 10.45 -10.05
CA VAL A 135 -3.40 10.92 -11.39
C VAL A 135 -4.91 10.77 -11.52
N LYS A 136 -5.61 11.87 -11.70
CA LYS A 136 -7.05 11.90 -11.86
C LYS A 136 -7.39 12.36 -13.27
N ILE A 137 -8.13 11.53 -13.99
CA ILE A 137 -8.59 11.84 -15.34
C ILE A 137 -10.05 12.27 -15.37
#